data_9743640c3de0c40008c5feaf727ef98a
#
_entry.id   9743640c3de0c40008c5feaf727ef98a
#
_cell.length_a   1.000
_cell.length_b   1.000
_cell.length_c   1.000
_cell.angle_alpha   90.00
_cell.angle_beta   90.00
_cell.angle_gamma   90.00
#
_symmetry.space_group_name_H-M   'P 1'
#
loop_
_entity.id
_entity.type
_entity.pdbx_description
1 polymer ?
#
loop_
_entity_poly.entity_id
_entity_poly.type
_entity_poly.pdbx_seq_one_letter_code
_entity_poly.pdbx_strand_id
1 'polypeptide(L)'
;MRSGKTGSSVIGRRVIVIGGCGAGKTWFSERLAEITGLPLTHLDCLGWRGNWEKTPREEFDALLSGVMRGECWIIDGNYNRTIPERLRRADTVFWFDLSGLRCFRGVVGRFLRDPPPPP
;
A
#
# COMPACT_ATOMS: atom_id res chain seq x y z
N MET A 1 -22.78 10.54 2.92
CA MET A 1 -22.31 10.66 2.70
C MET A 1 -21.99 10.85 2.12
N ARG A 2 -22.03 10.77 1.80
CA ARG A 2 -21.60 10.73 1.15
C ARG A 2 -20.59 10.93 1.16
N SER A 3 -20.29 11.25 1.87
CA SER A 3 -19.13 11.54 2.01
C SER A 3 -18.15 10.55 1.78
N GLY A 4 -18.02 9.62 2.44
CA GLY A 4 -17.14 8.58 2.14
C GLY A 4 -17.26 8.11 0.74
N LYS A 5 -18.39 8.24 0.26
CA LYS A 5 -18.68 7.94 -1.09
C LYS A 5 -17.82 8.73 -2.05
N THR A 6 -17.63 9.98 -1.76
CA THR A 6 -16.83 10.82 -2.58
C THR A 6 -15.39 10.32 -2.60
N GLY A 7 -14.86 9.98 -1.45
CA GLY A 7 -13.51 9.48 -1.37
C GLY A 7 -13.36 8.22 -2.17
N SER A 8 -14.32 7.31 -2.08
CA SER A 8 -14.21 6.07 -2.80
C SER A 8 -14.30 6.24 -4.29
N SER A 9 -15.00 7.23 -4.79
CA SER A 9 -15.05 7.41 -6.22
C SER A 9 -13.76 7.97 -6.77
N VAL A 10 -12.99 8.69 -5.98
CA VAL A 10 -11.73 9.28 -6.42
C VAL A 10 -10.57 8.33 -6.19
N ILE A 11 -10.58 7.66 -5.07
CA ILE A 11 -9.53 6.72 -4.69
C ILE A 11 -10.19 5.36 -4.61
N GLY A 12 -9.58 4.34 -5.05
CA GLY A 12 -10.15 3.03 -5.04
C GLY A 12 -10.25 2.46 -3.63
N ARG A 13 -10.43 1.17 -3.55
CA ARG A 13 -10.60 0.47 -2.29
C ARG A 13 -9.37 -0.29 -1.85
N ARG A 14 -8.49 -0.64 -2.78
CA ARG A 14 -7.29 -1.42 -2.49
C ARG A 14 -6.11 -0.61 -2.91
N VAL A 15 -5.48 0.00 -1.93
CA VAL A 15 -4.48 1.02 -2.17
C VAL A 15 -3.13 0.55 -1.65
N ILE A 16 -2.09 0.72 -2.44
CA ILE A 16 -0.75 0.53 -1.91
C ILE A 16 0.02 1.85 -1.98
N VAL A 17 0.88 2.04 -1.00
CA VAL A 17 1.72 3.22 -0.91
C VAL A 17 3.16 2.74 -0.82
N ILE A 18 3.97 3.08 -1.81
CA ILE A 18 5.34 2.60 -1.90
C ILE A 18 6.27 3.78 -2.16
N GLY A 19 7.55 3.54 -2.01
CA GLY A 19 8.54 4.53 -2.30
C GLY A 19 9.48 4.78 -1.14
N GLY A 20 10.39 5.70 -1.32
CA GLY A 20 11.52 5.86 -0.44
C GLY A 20 11.48 7.01 0.54
N CYS A 21 10.36 7.64 0.74
CA CYS A 21 10.33 8.87 1.53
C CYS A 21 10.07 8.69 3.01
N GLY A 22 10.23 7.52 3.54
CA GLY A 22 10.19 7.33 5.00
C GLY A 22 9.00 7.98 5.68
N ALA A 23 9.27 8.98 6.50
CA ALA A 23 8.24 9.60 7.33
C ALA A 23 7.10 10.22 6.52
N GLY A 24 7.41 10.76 5.34
CA GLY A 24 6.39 11.34 4.50
C GLY A 24 5.39 10.32 4.01
N LYS A 25 5.87 9.12 3.69
CA LYS A 25 5.01 8.04 3.25
C LYS A 25 4.08 7.60 4.37
N THR A 26 4.60 7.47 5.57
CA THR A 26 3.79 7.10 6.73
C THR A 26 2.73 8.15 7.02
N TRP A 27 3.12 9.40 7.03
CA TRP A 27 2.19 10.48 7.27
C TRP A 27 1.06 10.48 6.23
N PHE A 28 1.45 10.30 4.97
CA PHE A 28 0.48 10.29 3.88
C PHE A 28 -0.52 9.13 4.04
N SER A 29 -0.01 7.96 4.37
CA SER A 29 -0.86 6.78 4.52
C SER A 29 -1.86 6.97 5.64
N GLU A 30 -1.43 7.55 6.75
CA GLU A 30 -2.30 7.76 7.87
C GLU A 30 -3.37 8.80 7.55
N ARG A 31 -2.99 9.87 6.86
CA ARG A 31 -3.99 10.86 6.45
C ARG A 31 -4.99 10.27 5.47
N LEU A 32 -4.50 9.46 4.56
CA LEU A 32 -5.37 8.82 3.59
C LEU A 32 -6.38 7.91 4.29
N ALA A 33 -5.92 7.17 5.28
CA ALA A 33 -6.81 6.30 6.04
C ALA A 33 -7.87 7.11 6.78
N GLU A 34 -7.49 8.25 7.34
CA GLU A 34 -8.46 9.11 8.01
C GLU A 34 -9.52 9.62 7.06
N ILE A 35 -9.09 10.05 5.89
CA ILE A 35 -10.00 10.66 4.92
C ILE A 35 -10.94 9.62 4.30
N THR A 36 -10.41 8.46 3.98
CA THR A 36 -11.17 7.45 3.26
C THR A 36 -11.91 6.48 4.16
N GLY A 37 -11.46 6.33 5.40
CA GLY A 37 -11.99 5.31 6.29
C GLY A 37 -11.49 3.91 6.00
N LEU A 38 -10.54 3.75 5.08
CA LEU A 38 -10.02 2.43 4.77
C LEU A 38 -9.07 1.93 5.85
N PRO A 39 -9.09 0.64 6.13
CA PRO A 39 -8.13 0.09 7.10
C PRO A 39 -6.71 0.21 6.58
N LEU A 40 -5.80 0.56 7.45
CA LEU A 40 -4.40 0.78 7.09
C LEU A 40 -3.51 -0.28 7.71
N THR A 41 -2.64 -0.85 6.92
CA THR A 41 -1.62 -1.77 7.39
C THR A 41 -0.25 -1.25 6.99
N HIS A 42 0.63 -1.08 7.98
CA HIS A 42 2.02 -0.76 7.71
C HIS A 42 2.80 -2.05 7.65
N LEU A 43 3.46 -2.31 6.54
CA LEU A 43 4.21 -3.55 6.40
C LEU A 43 5.32 -3.69 7.43
N ASP A 44 5.88 -2.57 7.86
CA ASP A 44 6.89 -2.64 8.91
C ASP A 44 6.33 -3.27 10.17
N CYS A 45 5.07 -3.02 10.48
CA CYS A 45 4.46 -3.63 11.66
C CYS A 45 4.28 -5.12 11.50
N LEU A 46 4.00 -5.58 10.29
CA LEU A 46 3.93 -7.02 10.05
C LEU A 46 5.30 -7.67 10.08
N GLY A 47 6.33 -6.91 9.73
CA GLY A 47 7.67 -7.46 9.61
C GLY A 47 8.39 -7.67 10.91
N TRP A 48 7.83 -7.19 12.01
CA TRP A 48 8.47 -7.32 13.31
C TRP A 48 7.50 -7.92 14.31
N ARG A 49 7.97 -8.90 15.04
CA ARG A 49 7.27 -9.37 16.22
C ARG A 49 7.68 -8.48 17.36
N GLY A 50 7.04 -8.57 18.47
CA GLY A 50 7.53 -7.91 19.66
C GLY A 50 8.95 -8.36 19.96
N ASN A 51 9.66 -7.69 20.82
CA ASN A 51 10.99 -8.08 21.26
C ASN A 51 12.06 -7.99 20.17
N TRP A 52 11.86 -7.13 19.18
CA TRP A 52 12.86 -6.88 18.15
C TRP A 52 13.16 -8.08 17.26
N GLU A 53 12.25 -9.04 17.21
CA GLU A 53 12.40 -10.18 16.34
C GLU A 53 11.75 -9.95 15.00
N LYS A 54 12.43 -10.34 13.94
CA LYS A 54 11.82 -10.26 12.61
C LYS A 54 10.81 -11.37 12.44
N THR A 55 9.68 -11.04 11.86
CA THR A 55 8.67 -12.03 11.51
C THR A 55 9.25 -12.95 10.42
N PRO A 56 9.16 -14.26 10.59
CA PRO A 56 9.60 -15.16 9.52
C PRO A 56 8.86 -14.90 8.23
N ARG A 57 9.53 -15.16 7.11
CA ARG A 57 8.97 -14.87 5.80
C ARG A 57 7.60 -15.50 5.60
N GLU A 58 7.46 -16.76 5.97
CA GLU A 58 6.20 -17.46 5.75
C GLU A 58 5.07 -16.86 6.56
N GLU A 59 5.36 -16.47 7.78
CA GLU A 59 4.36 -15.84 8.62
C GLU A 59 3.99 -14.46 8.09
N PHE A 60 4.99 -13.71 7.65
CA PHE A 60 4.76 -12.40 7.05
C PHE A 60 3.85 -12.51 5.83
N ASP A 61 4.15 -13.48 4.97
CA ASP A 61 3.36 -13.68 3.76
C ASP A 61 1.93 -14.07 4.09
N ALA A 62 1.75 -14.89 5.11
CA ALA A 62 0.40 -15.28 5.52
C ALA A 62 -0.39 -14.10 6.07
N LEU A 63 0.27 -13.26 6.87
CA LEU A 63 -0.39 -12.07 7.42
C LEU A 63 -0.78 -11.11 6.30
N LEU A 64 0.13 -10.90 5.36
CA LEU A 64 -0.13 -10.00 4.25
C LEU A 64 -1.25 -10.54 3.37
N SER A 65 -1.24 -11.83 3.08
CA SER A 65 -2.33 -12.44 2.30
C SER A 65 -3.66 -12.24 3.00
N GLY A 66 -3.68 -12.37 4.31
CA GLY A 66 -4.90 -12.16 5.07
C GLY A 66 -5.45 -10.75 4.90
N VAL A 67 -4.56 -9.77 4.94
CA VAL A 67 -4.96 -8.37 4.71
C VAL A 67 -5.51 -8.21 3.30
N MET A 68 -4.82 -8.76 2.31
CA MET A 68 -5.18 -8.56 0.91
C MET A 68 -6.45 -9.26 0.50
N ARG A 69 -6.91 -10.22 1.29
CA ARG A 69 -8.19 -10.86 1.01
C ARG A 69 -9.37 -9.97 1.33
N GLY A 70 -9.17 -8.90 2.08
CA GLY A 70 -10.23 -7.96 2.37
C GLY A 70 -10.67 -7.19 1.14
N GLU A 71 -11.86 -6.64 1.19
CA GLU A 71 -12.40 -5.89 0.07
C GLU A 71 -11.79 -4.51 -0.04
N CYS A 72 -11.28 -3.98 1.05
CA CYS A 72 -10.70 -2.64 1.02
C CYS A 72 -9.57 -2.56 2.03
N TRP A 73 -8.53 -1.85 1.66
CA TRP A 73 -7.37 -1.69 2.51
C TRP A 73 -6.40 -0.67 1.93
N ILE A 74 -5.54 -0.16 2.81
CA ILE A 74 -4.36 0.60 2.42
C ILE A 74 -3.17 -0.15 2.99
N ILE A 75 -2.20 -0.48 2.16
CA ILE A 75 -0.99 -1.16 2.61
C ILE A 75 0.20 -0.28 2.26
N ASP A 76 0.95 0.17 3.26
CA ASP A 76 2.11 0.97 2.97
C ASP A 76 3.38 0.20 3.33
N GLY A 77 4.42 0.45 2.57
CA GLY A 77 5.70 -0.18 2.78
C GLY A 77 6.26 -0.71 1.49
N ASN A 78 7.57 -0.86 1.47
CA ASN A 78 8.22 -1.31 0.26
C ASN A 78 8.24 -2.83 0.13
N TYR A 79 8.99 -3.52 0.95
CA TYR A 79 9.09 -4.98 0.87
C TYR A 79 8.98 -5.44 -0.57
N ASN A 80 10.01 -5.13 -1.35
CA ASN A 80 9.99 -5.26 -2.81
C ASN A 80 9.57 -6.64 -3.28
N ARG A 81 9.89 -7.65 -2.54
CA ARG A 81 9.54 -9.02 -2.90
C ARG A 81 8.04 -9.22 -3.06
N THR A 82 7.25 -8.47 -2.31
CA THR A 82 5.79 -8.63 -2.33
C THR A 82 5.08 -7.63 -3.24
N ILE A 83 5.81 -6.70 -3.84
CA ILE A 83 5.19 -5.67 -4.67
C ILE A 83 4.40 -6.27 -5.85
N PRO A 84 4.91 -7.26 -6.59
CA PRO A 84 4.12 -7.78 -7.71
C PRO A 84 2.76 -8.32 -7.28
N GLU A 85 2.71 -9.02 -6.16
CA GLU A 85 1.44 -9.56 -5.69
C GLU A 85 0.50 -8.47 -5.22
N ARG A 86 1.04 -7.46 -4.53
CA ARG A 86 0.22 -6.34 -4.08
C ARG A 86 -0.32 -5.54 -5.26
N LEU A 87 0.50 -5.36 -6.29
CA LEU A 87 0.06 -4.65 -7.49
C LEU A 87 -1.07 -5.39 -8.19
N ARG A 88 -1.03 -6.71 -8.17
CA ARG A 88 -2.07 -7.50 -8.79
C ARG A 88 -3.42 -7.26 -8.14
N ARG A 89 -3.42 -7.01 -6.84
CA ARG A 89 -4.67 -6.87 -6.09
C ARG A 89 -5.10 -5.44 -5.89
N ALA A 90 -4.18 -4.49 -6.07
CA ALA A 90 -4.47 -3.10 -5.82
C ALA A 90 -5.19 -2.46 -7.00
N ASP A 91 -6.03 -1.49 -6.71
CA ASP A 91 -6.63 -0.68 -7.77
C ASP A 91 -6.03 0.72 -7.79
N THR A 92 -5.22 1.07 -6.81
CA THR A 92 -4.61 2.39 -6.75
C THR A 92 -3.22 2.26 -6.14
N VAL A 93 -2.26 2.92 -6.75
CA VAL A 93 -0.88 2.92 -6.28
C VAL A 93 -0.44 4.36 -6.09
N PHE A 94 0.03 4.67 -4.89
CA PHE A 94 0.69 5.94 -4.64
C PHE A 94 2.18 5.65 -4.50
N TRP A 95 2.97 6.29 -5.33
CA TRP A 95 4.40 6.04 -5.39
C TRP A 95 5.16 7.33 -5.11
N PHE A 96 5.95 7.31 -4.03
CA PHE A 96 6.80 8.44 -3.68
C PHE A 96 8.17 8.23 -4.29
N ASP A 97 8.61 9.17 -5.11
CA ASP A 97 9.97 9.13 -5.62
C ASP A 97 10.63 10.47 -5.32
N LEU A 98 11.82 10.66 -5.82
CA LEU A 98 12.56 11.89 -5.53
C LEU A 98 11.87 13.14 -6.05
N SER A 99 11.06 13.02 -7.08
CA SER A 99 10.35 14.17 -7.61
C SER A 99 9.00 14.40 -6.96
N GLY A 100 8.57 13.52 -6.10
CA GLY A 100 7.32 13.71 -5.38
C GLY A 100 6.41 12.50 -5.44
N LEU A 101 5.13 12.75 -5.30
CA LEU A 101 4.13 11.69 -5.22
C LEU A 101 3.47 11.47 -6.56
N ARG A 102 3.36 10.24 -6.97
CA ARG A 102 2.66 9.85 -8.19
C ARG A 102 1.55 8.89 -7.85
N CYS A 103 0.44 9.03 -8.54
CA CYS A 103 -0.73 8.19 -8.31
C CYS A 103 -1.10 7.46 -9.58
N PHE A 104 -1.28 6.15 -9.48
CA PHE A 104 -1.72 5.32 -10.60
C PHE A 104 -3.00 4.62 -10.19
N ARG A 105 -4.06 4.85 -10.94
CA ARG A 105 -5.35 4.24 -10.68
C ARG A 105 -5.75 3.42 -11.89
N GLY A 106 -6.17 2.19 -11.61
CA GLY A 106 -6.70 1.34 -12.67
C GLY A 106 -5.69 0.94 -13.71
N VAL A 107 -4.40 1.07 -13.41
CA VAL A 107 -3.35 0.78 -14.39
C VAL A 107 -2.38 -0.28 -13.90
N VAL A 108 -2.86 -1.14 -13.01
CA VAL A 108 -1.99 -2.12 -12.39
C VAL A 108 -1.31 -3.02 -13.42
N GLY A 109 -2.06 -3.50 -14.39
CA GLY A 109 -1.49 -4.34 -15.42
C GLY A 109 -0.40 -3.65 -16.22
N ARG A 110 -0.65 -2.39 -16.57
CA ARG A 110 0.34 -1.63 -17.30
C ARG A 110 1.58 -1.38 -16.46
N PHE A 111 1.37 -1.09 -15.17
CA PHE A 111 2.46 -0.84 -14.25
C PHE A 111 3.38 -2.06 -14.15
N LEU A 112 2.81 -3.25 -14.15
CA LEU A 112 3.59 -4.48 -14.10
C LEU A 112 4.35 -4.73 -15.39
N ARG A 113 3.74 -4.40 -16.52
CA ARG A 113 4.39 -4.60 -17.82
C ARG A 113 5.47 -3.56 -18.09
N ASP A 114 5.28 -2.38 -17.55
CA ASP A 114 6.17 -1.25 -17.81
C ASP A 114 6.47 -0.56 -16.49
N PRO A 115 7.23 -1.22 -15.65
CA PRO A 115 7.41 -0.72 -14.29
C PRO A 115 8.19 0.60 -14.28
N PRO A 116 7.97 1.40 -13.22
CA PRO A 116 8.70 2.64 -13.10
C PRO A 116 10.18 2.36 -12.89
N PRO A 117 11.05 3.33 -13.17
CA PRO A 117 12.46 3.14 -12.94
C PRO A 117 12.74 2.98 -11.44
N PRO A 118 13.82 2.31 -11.08
CA PRO A 118 14.14 2.14 -9.66
C PRO A 118 14.39 3.48 -9.01
N PRO A 119 14.06 3.58 -7.73
CA PRO A 119 14.29 4.81 -6.99
C PRO A 119 15.75 5.12 -6.79
#